data_ae57cce3a42fd94d1f976d2eb7455256
#
_entry.id   ae57cce3a42fd94d1f976d2eb7455256
#
_cell.length_a   1.000
_cell.length_b   1.000
_cell.length_c   1.000
_cell.angle_alpha   90.00
_cell.angle_beta   90.00
_cell.angle_gamma   90.00
#
_symmetry.space_group_name_H-M   'P 1'
#
loop_
_entity.id
_entity.type
_entity.pdbx_description
1 polymer ?
#
loop_
_entity_poly.entity_id
_entity_poly.type
_entity_poly.pdbx_seq_one_letter_code
_entity_poly.pdbx_strand_id
1 'polypeptide(L)'
;MNQNSPNAELVVEGLNIRFGGLTAVESMSFEVLKGEVLSLIGPNGAGKTTAFNAITGYIEPDGGTIAYRGTRLNGLTPNEIAELGVVRTFQKTSVFMGQTALDNVLLGLHLASKQRPSAIILGLPSVAREEKQLAAEARRILGFVGLEARAAHLASSLPYGELRLLEVAIALAAKPKLLLLDEPVSGMNPSETASFMKMLERIRALDITVLLVEHDMKMVMGVSDRVVCLNHGRIIASGPPAHIQRDPEVIRAYLGERYARAHS
;
A
#
# COMPACT_ATOMS: atom_id res chain seq x y z
N MET A 1 -29.51 -3.99 0.28
CA MET A 1 -28.56 -4.93 -0.36
C MET A 1 -27.74 -4.10 -1.32
N ASN A 2 -26.54 -3.68 -0.90
CA ASN A 2 -25.61 -3.03 -1.81
C ASN A 2 -25.16 -4.09 -2.82
N GLN A 3 -25.49 -3.89 -4.10
CA GLN A 3 -24.94 -4.71 -5.17
C GLN A 3 -23.49 -4.24 -5.33
N ASN A 4 -22.54 -5.01 -4.79
CA ASN A 4 -21.13 -4.77 -5.03
C ASN A 4 -20.88 -4.77 -6.54
N SER A 5 -20.05 -3.86 -7.01
CA SER A 5 -19.72 -3.76 -8.43
C SER A 5 -19.14 -5.09 -8.91
N PRO A 6 -19.52 -5.62 -10.07
CA PRO A 6 -19.04 -6.94 -10.56
C PRO A 6 -17.50 -6.98 -10.72
N ASN A 7 -16.84 -5.83 -10.75
CA ASN A 7 -15.38 -5.67 -10.86
C ASN A 7 -14.72 -5.28 -9.53
N ALA A 8 -15.43 -5.33 -8.39
CA ALA A 8 -14.83 -5.03 -7.09
C ALA A 8 -13.77 -6.08 -6.72
N GLU A 9 -12.57 -5.64 -6.47
CA GLU A 9 -11.44 -6.49 -6.06
C GLU A 9 -11.32 -6.56 -4.54
N LEU A 10 -11.47 -5.41 -3.86
CA LEU A 10 -11.58 -5.33 -2.40
C LEU A 10 -12.92 -4.71 -2.03
N VAL A 11 -13.59 -5.30 -1.06
CA VAL A 11 -14.86 -4.81 -0.52
C VAL A 11 -14.74 -4.70 0.99
N VAL A 12 -15.04 -3.53 1.51
CA VAL A 12 -15.14 -3.24 2.95
C VAL A 12 -16.57 -2.83 3.24
N GLU A 13 -17.25 -3.56 4.14
CA GLU A 13 -18.66 -3.33 4.48
C GLU A 13 -18.83 -3.18 5.98
N GLY A 14 -19.37 -2.03 6.40
CA GLY A 14 -19.74 -1.73 7.77
C GLY A 14 -18.61 -1.88 8.78
N LEU A 15 -17.36 -1.60 8.37
CA LEU A 15 -16.17 -1.78 9.20
C LEU A 15 -16.25 -0.92 10.45
N ASN A 16 -16.08 -1.53 11.62
CA ASN A 16 -16.06 -0.87 12.92
C ASN A 16 -14.80 -1.30 13.68
N ILE A 17 -14.05 -0.33 14.23
CA ILE A 17 -12.85 -0.57 15.02
C ILE A 17 -12.80 0.40 16.19
N ARG A 18 -12.61 -0.13 17.41
CA ARG A 18 -12.55 0.61 18.65
C ARG A 18 -11.27 0.32 19.42
N PHE A 19 -10.73 1.31 20.07
CA PHE A 19 -9.61 1.17 21.01
C PHE A 19 -10.06 1.69 22.39
N GLY A 20 -10.46 0.78 23.27
CA GLY A 20 -11.09 1.16 24.53
C GLY A 20 -12.36 1.99 24.31
N GLY A 21 -12.37 3.22 24.80
CA GLY A 21 -13.50 4.16 24.61
C GLY A 21 -13.50 4.94 23.30
N LEU A 22 -12.44 4.83 22.47
CA LEU A 22 -12.31 5.59 21.24
C LEU A 22 -12.77 4.76 20.03
N THR A 23 -13.76 5.25 19.29
CA THR A 23 -14.12 4.68 17.99
C THR A 23 -13.21 5.27 16.92
N ALA A 24 -12.30 4.44 16.38
CA ALA A 24 -11.34 4.84 15.36
C ALA A 24 -11.88 4.72 13.93
N VAL A 25 -12.78 3.74 13.71
CA VAL A 25 -13.49 3.53 12.44
C VAL A 25 -14.93 3.17 12.78
N GLU A 26 -15.89 3.80 12.09
CA GLU A 26 -17.32 3.65 12.35
C GLU A 26 -18.09 3.45 11.07
N SER A 27 -18.70 2.26 10.92
CA SER A 27 -19.56 1.86 9.79
C SER A 27 -18.97 2.18 8.41
N MET A 28 -17.63 2.07 8.26
CA MET A 28 -16.93 2.38 7.02
C MET A 28 -17.25 1.34 5.95
N SER A 29 -17.71 1.80 4.78
CA SER A 29 -17.98 0.94 3.63
C SER A 29 -17.47 1.56 2.35
N PHE A 30 -16.61 0.84 1.63
CA PHE A 30 -16.11 1.21 0.30
C PHE A 30 -15.63 -0.03 -0.45
N GLU A 31 -15.45 0.12 -1.74
CA GLU A 31 -14.88 -0.91 -2.61
C GLU A 31 -13.70 -0.36 -3.40
N VAL A 32 -12.78 -1.24 -3.80
CA VAL A 32 -11.70 -0.93 -4.74
C VAL A 32 -11.92 -1.79 -5.98
N LEU A 33 -11.99 -1.15 -7.16
CA LEU A 33 -12.20 -1.84 -8.41
C LEU A 33 -10.88 -2.38 -8.96
N LYS A 34 -10.94 -3.45 -9.74
CA LYS A 34 -9.75 -4.02 -10.38
C LYS A 34 -9.07 -3.00 -11.30
N GLY A 35 -7.74 -2.83 -11.14
CA GLY A 35 -6.92 -1.89 -11.90
C GLY A 35 -7.10 -0.42 -11.52
N GLU A 36 -7.93 -0.12 -10.49
CA GLU A 36 -8.16 1.22 -9.97
C GLU A 36 -6.99 1.68 -9.10
N VAL A 37 -6.71 2.97 -9.12
CA VAL A 37 -5.98 3.67 -8.08
C VAL A 37 -6.99 4.39 -7.20
N LEU A 38 -7.34 3.81 -6.06
CA LEU A 38 -8.19 4.43 -5.04
C LEU A 38 -7.33 5.09 -3.98
N SER A 39 -7.54 6.38 -3.73
CA SER A 39 -6.91 7.06 -2.60
C SER A 39 -7.85 7.23 -1.42
N LEU A 40 -7.34 6.88 -0.23
CA LEU A 40 -8.00 7.10 1.05
C LEU A 40 -7.35 8.31 1.71
N ILE A 41 -8.06 9.43 1.78
CA ILE A 41 -7.56 10.69 2.33
C ILE A 41 -8.32 11.07 3.61
N GLY A 42 -7.86 12.11 4.27
CA GLY A 42 -8.49 12.68 5.45
C GLY A 42 -7.48 13.22 6.43
N PRO A 43 -7.94 14.00 7.40
CA PRO A 43 -7.12 14.56 8.48
C PRO A 43 -6.33 13.50 9.27
N ASN A 44 -5.36 13.95 10.06
CA ASN A 44 -4.66 13.08 11.01
C ASN A 44 -5.66 12.55 12.06
N GLY A 45 -5.58 11.26 12.38
CA GLY A 45 -6.56 10.62 13.26
C GLY A 45 -7.91 10.28 12.60
N ALA A 46 -8.10 10.50 11.30
CA ALA A 46 -9.34 10.17 10.62
C ALA A 46 -9.65 8.66 10.49
N GLY A 47 -8.70 7.77 10.86
CA GLY A 47 -8.89 6.32 10.82
C GLY A 47 -8.23 5.61 9.62
N LYS A 48 -7.51 6.33 8.75
CA LYS A 48 -6.88 5.78 7.54
C LYS A 48 -5.95 4.60 7.82
N THR A 49 -4.95 4.80 8.67
CA THR A 49 -3.98 3.75 9.06
C THR A 49 -4.67 2.59 9.78
N THR A 50 -5.71 2.87 10.56
CA THR A 50 -6.51 1.84 11.24
C THR A 50 -7.23 0.95 10.22
N ALA A 51 -7.85 1.54 9.19
CA ALA A 51 -8.46 0.79 8.10
C ALA A 51 -7.44 -0.06 7.33
N PHE A 52 -6.26 0.50 7.02
CA PHE A 52 -5.16 -0.25 6.38
C PHE A 52 -4.71 -1.45 7.24
N ASN A 53 -4.57 -1.24 8.55
CA ASN A 53 -4.20 -2.30 9.48
C ASN A 53 -5.25 -3.42 9.52
N ALA A 54 -6.54 -3.09 9.44
CA ALA A 54 -7.60 -4.08 9.39
C ALA A 54 -7.60 -4.85 8.07
N ILE A 55 -7.45 -4.17 6.92
CA ILE A 55 -7.38 -4.79 5.59
C ILE A 55 -6.20 -5.76 5.50
N THR A 56 -5.10 -5.46 6.17
CA THR A 56 -3.86 -6.26 6.14
C THR A 56 -3.69 -7.22 7.32
N GLY A 57 -4.74 -7.41 8.14
CA GLY A 57 -4.76 -8.40 9.21
C GLY A 57 -3.94 -8.06 10.46
N TYR A 58 -3.47 -6.80 10.59
CA TYR A 58 -2.77 -6.34 11.80
C TYR A 58 -3.73 -5.96 12.92
N ILE A 59 -4.98 -5.71 12.61
CA ILE A 59 -6.05 -5.40 13.56
C ILE A 59 -7.29 -6.19 13.15
N GLU A 60 -7.83 -6.96 14.09
CA GLU A 60 -9.15 -7.59 13.91
C GLU A 60 -10.24 -6.55 14.17
N PRO A 61 -11.18 -6.32 13.22
CA PRO A 61 -12.26 -5.37 13.42
C PRO A 61 -13.32 -5.87 14.42
N ASP A 62 -13.93 -4.96 15.18
CA ASP A 62 -15.02 -5.26 16.10
C ASP A 62 -16.32 -5.62 15.35
N GLY A 63 -16.44 -5.21 14.08
CA GLY A 63 -17.60 -5.50 13.24
C GLY A 63 -17.37 -5.16 11.78
N GLY A 64 -18.27 -5.64 10.94
CA GLY A 64 -18.17 -5.50 9.49
C GLY A 64 -17.38 -6.61 8.82
N THR A 65 -17.26 -6.52 7.51
CA THR A 65 -16.58 -7.51 6.66
C THR A 65 -15.58 -6.86 5.75
N ILE A 66 -14.44 -7.53 5.56
CA ILE A 66 -13.43 -7.20 4.57
C ILE A 66 -13.30 -8.43 3.67
N ALA A 67 -13.51 -8.26 2.37
CA ALA A 67 -13.39 -9.35 1.41
C ALA A 67 -12.51 -8.92 0.22
N TYR A 68 -11.61 -9.80 -0.18
CA TYR A 68 -10.77 -9.64 -1.35
C TYR A 68 -11.11 -10.73 -2.37
N ARG A 69 -11.56 -10.34 -3.57
CA ARG A 69 -12.03 -11.26 -4.63
C ARG A 69 -13.00 -12.33 -4.11
N GLY A 70 -13.93 -11.93 -3.24
CA GLY A 70 -14.89 -12.83 -2.61
C GLY A 70 -14.36 -13.64 -1.44
N THR A 71 -13.05 -13.64 -1.17
CA THR A 71 -12.47 -14.30 0.01
C THR A 71 -12.49 -13.34 1.19
N ARG A 72 -13.11 -13.76 2.29
CA ARG A 72 -13.14 -12.98 3.54
C ARG A 72 -11.73 -12.90 4.15
N LEU A 73 -11.30 -11.68 4.49
CA LEU A 73 -9.99 -11.42 5.10
C LEU A 73 -10.03 -11.40 6.64
N ASN A 74 -11.20 -11.14 7.24
CA ASN A 74 -11.33 -11.12 8.70
C ASN A 74 -10.83 -12.44 9.31
N GLY A 75 -10.00 -12.34 10.35
CA GLY A 75 -9.40 -13.48 11.05
C GLY A 75 -8.18 -14.10 10.36
N LEU A 76 -7.83 -13.66 9.14
CA LEU A 76 -6.59 -14.08 8.49
C LEU A 76 -5.39 -13.30 9.02
N THR A 77 -4.26 -13.98 9.12
CA THR A 77 -2.97 -13.36 9.46
C THR A 77 -2.43 -12.52 8.28
N PRO A 78 -1.54 -11.53 8.54
CA PRO A 78 -0.92 -10.75 7.48
C PRO A 78 -0.23 -11.59 6.40
N ASN A 79 0.38 -12.72 6.77
CA ASN A 79 1.03 -13.61 5.83
C ASN A 79 0.02 -14.30 4.90
N GLU A 80 -1.10 -14.80 5.44
CA GLU A 80 -2.17 -15.41 4.64
C GLU A 80 -2.79 -14.39 3.68
N ILE A 81 -2.97 -13.15 4.12
CA ILE A 81 -3.46 -12.04 3.28
C ILE A 81 -2.46 -11.71 2.16
N ALA A 82 -1.16 -11.68 2.46
CA ALA A 82 -0.13 -11.47 1.46
C ALA A 82 -0.07 -12.61 0.43
N GLU A 83 -0.29 -13.86 0.84
CA GLU A 83 -0.37 -15.02 -0.07
C GLU A 83 -1.55 -14.94 -1.05
N LEU A 84 -2.64 -14.24 -0.68
CA LEU A 84 -3.75 -13.95 -1.58
C LEU A 84 -3.39 -12.87 -2.63
N GLY A 85 -2.27 -12.16 -2.46
CA GLY A 85 -1.80 -11.11 -3.34
C GLY A 85 -2.14 -9.70 -2.87
N VAL A 86 -2.57 -9.52 -1.62
CA VAL A 86 -2.77 -8.22 -0.97
C VAL A 86 -1.49 -7.85 -0.22
N VAL A 87 -0.69 -6.94 -0.78
CA VAL A 87 0.63 -6.58 -0.23
C VAL A 87 0.67 -5.11 0.14
N ARG A 88 1.21 -4.80 1.30
CA ARG A 88 1.39 -3.43 1.80
C ARG A 88 2.86 -3.05 1.89
N THR A 89 3.18 -1.80 1.53
CA THR A 89 4.46 -1.19 1.92
C THR A 89 4.42 -0.81 3.40
N PHE A 90 5.45 -1.16 4.18
CA PHE A 90 5.49 -0.92 5.62
C PHE A 90 6.15 0.42 5.95
N GLN A 91 5.57 1.18 6.89
CA GLN A 91 6.05 2.49 7.30
C GLN A 91 7.44 2.51 7.99
N LYS A 92 7.94 1.41 8.57
CA LYS A 92 9.17 1.46 9.42
C LYS A 92 10.10 0.25 9.44
N THR A 93 9.81 -0.93 8.85
CA THR A 93 10.58 -2.15 9.16
C THR A 93 10.78 -3.15 8.02
N SER A 94 10.39 -2.84 6.80
CA SER A 94 10.53 -3.79 5.68
C SER A 94 11.92 -3.79 5.04
N VAL A 95 12.73 -2.76 5.28
CA VAL A 95 14.07 -2.65 4.71
C VAL A 95 15.11 -3.12 5.72
N PHE A 96 15.86 -4.14 5.34
CA PHE A 96 17.03 -4.59 6.10
C PHE A 96 18.21 -3.66 5.81
N MET A 97 18.41 -2.69 6.69
CA MET A 97 19.38 -1.60 6.50
C MET A 97 20.84 -2.09 6.36
N GLY A 98 21.16 -3.24 6.94
CA GLY A 98 22.49 -3.89 6.86
C GLY A 98 22.68 -4.74 5.59
N GLN A 99 21.69 -4.84 4.73
CA GLN A 99 21.75 -5.59 3.48
C GLN A 99 21.79 -4.64 2.28
N THR A 100 22.22 -5.15 1.11
CA THR A 100 22.20 -4.35 -0.11
C THR A 100 20.76 -4.16 -0.62
N ALA A 101 20.55 -3.19 -1.53
CA ALA A 101 19.26 -3.02 -2.19
C ALA A 101 18.85 -4.30 -2.92
N LEU A 102 19.79 -4.99 -3.57
CA LEU A 102 19.54 -6.27 -4.26
C LEU A 102 19.09 -7.35 -3.28
N ASP A 103 19.78 -7.52 -2.14
CA ASP A 103 19.46 -8.54 -1.15
C ASP A 103 18.08 -8.31 -0.53
N ASN A 104 17.72 -7.05 -0.30
CA ASN A 104 16.38 -6.69 0.18
C ASN A 104 15.28 -7.15 -0.78
N VAL A 105 15.46 -6.92 -2.09
CA VAL A 105 14.47 -7.39 -3.10
C VAL A 105 14.48 -8.89 -3.23
N LEU A 106 15.65 -9.54 -3.14
CA LEU A 106 15.77 -11.00 -3.13
C LEU A 106 15.01 -11.62 -1.97
N LEU A 107 15.09 -11.05 -0.76
CA LEU A 107 14.30 -11.50 0.38
C LEU A 107 12.80 -11.44 0.09
N GLY A 108 12.32 -10.36 -0.56
CA GLY A 108 10.93 -10.24 -0.99
C GLY A 108 10.52 -11.34 -1.97
N LEU A 109 11.38 -11.68 -2.94
CA LEU A 109 11.16 -12.76 -3.90
C LEU A 109 11.14 -14.14 -3.23
N HIS A 110 12.04 -14.39 -2.27
CA HIS A 110 12.10 -15.65 -1.54
C HIS A 110 10.86 -15.88 -0.67
N LEU A 111 10.35 -14.84 0.00
CA LEU A 111 9.11 -14.92 0.78
C LEU A 111 7.89 -15.25 -0.11
N ALA A 112 7.90 -14.78 -1.36
CA ALA A 112 6.85 -15.09 -2.34
C ALA A 112 7.03 -16.47 -3.00
N SER A 113 8.24 -17.07 -2.95
CA SER A 113 8.51 -18.38 -3.52
C SER A 113 8.17 -19.48 -2.52
N LYS A 114 7.39 -20.49 -2.97
CA LYS A 114 7.06 -21.69 -2.16
C LYS A 114 8.21 -22.72 -2.19
N GLN A 115 9.46 -22.28 -2.01
CA GLN A 115 10.60 -23.20 -2.06
C GLN A 115 10.56 -24.23 -0.93
N ARG A 116 10.81 -25.50 -1.28
CA ARG A 116 10.97 -26.56 -0.30
C ARG A 116 12.39 -26.52 0.29
N PRO A 117 12.56 -26.36 1.60
CA PRO A 117 13.88 -26.31 2.25
C PRO A 117 14.81 -27.50 1.91
N SER A 118 14.22 -28.64 1.59
CA SER A 118 14.95 -29.87 1.23
C SER A 118 15.78 -29.77 -0.05
N ALA A 119 15.37 -28.94 -1.03
CA ALA A 119 16.13 -28.79 -2.29
C ALA A 119 17.40 -27.95 -2.08
N ILE A 120 17.37 -27.00 -1.17
CA ILE A 120 18.50 -26.12 -0.82
C ILE A 120 19.60 -26.92 -0.12
N ILE A 121 19.24 -27.84 0.80
CA ILE A 121 20.18 -28.66 1.58
C ILE A 121 20.96 -29.62 0.67
N LEU A 122 20.37 -30.07 -0.44
CA LEU A 122 20.98 -31.04 -1.35
C LEU A 122 21.92 -30.44 -2.39
N GLY A 123 22.08 -29.10 -2.44
CA GLY A 123 23.02 -28.41 -3.35
C GLY A 123 22.80 -28.72 -4.85
N LEU A 124 21.55 -28.96 -5.24
CA LEU A 124 21.24 -29.38 -6.61
C LEU A 124 21.55 -28.27 -7.62
N PRO A 125 22.03 -28.60 -8.84
CA PRO A 125 22.27 -27.62 -9.91
C PRO A 125 21.05 -26.76 -10.28
N SER A 126 19.85 -27.26 -9.98
CA SER A 126 18.60 -26.51 -10.11
C SER A 126 18.54 -25.29 -9.19
N VAL A 127 19.11 -25.37 -7.98
CA VAL A 127 19.15 -24.26 -7.00
C VAL A 127 19.99 -23.10 -7.52
N ALA A 128 21.21 -23.38 -8.03
CA ALA A 128 22.07 -22.35 -8.59
C ALA A 128 21.45 -21.63 -9.82
N ARG A 129 20.68 -22.40 -10.63
CA ARG A 129 19.95 -21.80 -11.76
C ARG A 129 18.81 -20.90 -11.27
N GLU A 130 18.09 -21.33 -10.25
CA GLU A 130 16.97 -20.58 -9.65
C GLU A 130 17.48 -19.32 -8.95
N GLU A 131 18.58 -19.39 -8.17
CA GLU A 131 19.21 -18.21 -7.56
C GLU A 131 19.61 -17.18 -8.61
N LYS A 132 20.18 -17.62 -9.75
CA LYS A 132 20.53 -16.73 -10.85
C LYS A 132 19.29 -16.09 -11.48
N GLN A 133 18.19 -16.81 -11.59
CA GLN A 133 16.91 -16.26 -12.09
C GLN A 133 16.32 -15.25 -11.11
N LEU A 134 16.32 -15.55 -9.81
CA LEU A 134 15.85 -14.61 -8.78
C LEU A 134 16.72 -13.34 -8.73
N ALA A 135 18.04 -13.46 -8.87
CA ALA A 135 18.93 -12.30 -8.92
C ALA A 135 18.68 -11.43 -10.18
N ALA A 136 18.40 -12.05 -11.31
CA ALA A 136 18.03 -11.31 -12.53
C ALA A 136 16.67 -10.61 -12.38
N GLU A 137 15.68 -11.27 -11.76
CA GLU A 137 14.38 -10.68 -11.49
C GLU A 137 14.47 -9.54 -10.46
N ALA A 138 15.27 -9.70 -9.39
CA ALA A 138 15.52 -8.64 -8.43
C ALA A 138 16.13 -7.39 -9.07
N ARG A 139 17.11 -7.57 -9.98
CA ARG A 139 17.68 -6.44 -10.75
C ARG A 139 16.64 -5.78 -11.65
N ARG A 140 15.78 -6.57 -12.31
CA ARG A 140 14.70 -6.06 -13.14
C ARG A 140 13.72 -5.21 -12.32
N ILE A 141 13.37 -5.65 -11.12
CA ILE A 141 12.51 -4.88 -10.19
C ILE A 141 13.20 -3.60 -9.75
N LEU A 142 14.49 -3.66 -9.39
CA LEU A 142 15.27 -2.45 -9.08
C LEU A 142 15.33 -1.47 -10.26
N GLY A 143 15.52 -1.97 -11.48
CA GLY A 143 15.47 -1.15 -12.70
C GLY A 143 14.09 -0.53 -12.93
N PHE A 144 13.02 -1.27 -12.61
CA PHE A 144 11.65 -0.76 -12.70
C PHE A 144 11.40 0.44 -11.78
N VAL A 145 11.91 0.41 -10.55
CA VAL A 145 11.79 1.53 -9.60
C VAL A 145 12.91 2.58 -9.74
N GLY A 146 13.86 2.39 -10.66
CA GLY A 146 14.97 3.34 -10.91
C GLY A 146 16.16 3.18 -9.98
N LEU A 147 16.31 2.04 -9.30
CA LEU A 147 17.40 1.76 -8.35
C LEU A 147 18.44 0.75 -8.87
N GLU A 148 18.51 0.47 -10.18
CA GLU A 148 19.44 -0.53 -10.71
C GLU A 148 20.89 -0.21 -10.39
N ALA A 149 21.31 1.06 -10.53
CA ALA A 149 22.65 1.52 -10.20
C ALA A 149 22.99 1.41 -8.70
N ARG A 150 21.98 1.27 -7.85
CA ARG A 150 22.10 1.13 -6.39
C ARG A 150 22.09 -0.33 -5.91
N ALA A 151 21.96 -1.30 -6.81
CA ALA A 151 21.77 -2.71 -6.46
C ALA A 151 22.78 -3.24 -5.43
N ALA A 152 24.04 -2.87 -5.53
CA ALA A 152 25.13 -3.29 -4.63
C ALA A 152 25.35 -2.36 -3.41
N HIS A 153 24.56 -1.28 -3.28
CA HIS A 153 24.71 -0.36 -2.15
C HIS A 153 23.92 -0.89 -0.94
N LEU A 154 24.48 -0.68 0.26
CA LEU A 154 23.74 -0.95 1.50
C LEU A 154 22.50 -0.05 1.58
N ALA A 155 21.39 -0.60 2.02
CA ALA A 155 20.18 0.19 2.19
C ALA A 155 20.37 1.36 3.14
N SER A 156 21.22 1.21 4.18
CA SER A 156 21.56 2.28 5.12
C SER A 156 22.27 3.48 4.48
N SER A 157 22.85 3.33 3.29
CA SER A 157 23.52 4.40 2.57
C SER A 157 22.64 5.12 1.55
N LEU A 158 21.41 4.65 1.34
CA LEU A 158 20.48 5.24 0.38
C LEU A 158 19.82 6.51 0.96
N PRO A 159 19.66 7.57 0.15
CA PRO A 159 18.82 8.70 0.50
C PRO A 159 17.38 8.26 0.81
N TYR A 160 16.66 9.06 1.59
CA TYR A 160 15.31 8.72 2.05
C TYR A 160 14.34 8.41 0.90
N GLY A 161 14.34 9.20 -0.17
CA GLY A 161 13.51 8.94 -1.36
C GLY A 161 13.85 7.61 -2.04
N GLU A 162 15.15 7.25 -2.13
CA GLU A 162 15.58 5.94 -2.69
C GLU A 162 15.17 4.78 -1.77
N LEU A 163 15.15 4.97 -0.44
CA LEU A 163 14.62 3.98 0.51
C LEU A 163 13.14 3.72 0.28
N ARG A 164 12.35 4.75 0.02
CA ARG A 164 10.91 4.59 -0.30
C ARG A 164 10.70 3.82 -1.61
N LEU A 165 11.53 4.08 -2.62
CA LEU A 165 11.51 3.29 -3.86
C LEU A 165 11.91 1.83 -3.61
N LEU A 166 12.86 1.58 -2.71
CA LEU A 166 13.25 0.22 -2.33
C LEU A 166 12.11 -0.52 -1.60
N GLU A 167 11.36 0.14 -0.72
CA GLU A 167 10.16 -0.43 -0.09
C GLU A 167 9.13 -0.88 -1.14
N VAL A 168 8.89 -0.05 -2.16
CA VAL A 168 8.02 -0.43 -3.28
C VAL A 168 8.59 -1.60 -4.07
N ALA A 169 9.92 -1.64 -4.31
CA ALA A 169 10.56 -2.75 -4.99
C ALA A 169 10.37 -4.07 -4.23
N ILE A 170 10.52 -4.06 -2.90
CA ILE A 170 10.29 -5.23 -2.04
C ILE A 170 8.83 -5.68 -2.12
N ALA A 171 7.88 -4.74 -2.09
CA ALA A 171 6.46 -5.06 -2.22
C ALA A 171 6.13 -5.64 -3.62
N LEU A 172 6.72 -5.11 -4.69
CA LEU A 172 6.56 -5.65 -6.05
C LEU A 172 7.16 -7.04 -6.21
N ALA A 173 8.24 -7.35 -5.48
CA ALA A 173 8.83 -8.68 -5.46
C ALA A 173 7.86 -9.76 -4.96
N ALA A 174 6.94 -9.41 -4.08
CA ALA A 174 5.86 -10.29 -3.64
C ALA A 174 4.76 -10.52 -4.71
N LYS A 175 4.89 -9.95 -5.91
CA LYS A 175 3.95 -10.06 -7.04
C LYS A 175 2.51 -9.71 -6.65
N PRO A 176 2.26 -8.53 -6.10
CA PRO A 176 0.95 -8.12 -5.63
C PRO A 176 -0.07 -8.10 -6.76
N LYS A 177 -1.32 -8.32 -6.40
CA LYS A 177 -2.48 -8.01 -7.23
C LYS A 177 -3.17 -6.74 -6.72
N LEU A 178 -3.22 -6.57 -5.41
CA LEU A 178 -3.61 -5.35 -4.72
C LEU A 178 -2.41 -4.84 -3.90
N LEU A 179 -1.92 -3.66 -4.26
CA LEU A 179 -0.81 -2.99 -3.59
C LEU A 179 -1.34 -1.86 -2.70
N LEU A 180 -1.08 -1.95 -1.40
CA LEU A 180 -1.41 -0.90 -0.43
C LEU A 180 -0.18 -0.03 -0.19
N LEU A 181 -0.28 1.26 -0.48
CA LEU A 181 0.77 2.25 -0.29
C LEU A 181 0.39 3.22 0.84
N ASP A 182 1.20 3.28 1.87
CA ASP A 182 0.96 4.12 3.05
C ASP A 182 1.96 5.28 3.09
N GLU A 183 1.50 6.47 2.72
CA GLU A 183 2.26 7.72 2.63
C GLU A 183 3.60 7.57 1.86
N PRO A 184 3.58 7.00 0.65
CA PRO A 184 4.80 6.62 -0.06
C PRO A 184 5.69 7.80 -0.46
N VAL A 185 5.15 9.02 -0.59
CA VAL A 185 5.93 10.21 -0.95
C VAL A 185 6.22 11.14 0.23
N SER A 186 5.88 10.72 1.45
CA SER A 186 6.19 11.50 2.65
C SER A 186 7.70 11.77 2.73
N GLY A 187 8.09 13.06 2.84
CA GLY A 187 9.50 13.49 2.90
C GLY A 187 10.22 13.56 1.55
N MET A 188 9.56 13.26 0.43
CA MET A 188 10.12 13.46 -0.91
C MET A 188 10.02 14.92 -1.36
N ASN A 189 11.00 15.34 -2.15
CA ASN A 189 10.94 16.64 -2.84
C ASN A 189 9.97 16.57 -4.06
N PRO A 190 9.56 17.73 -4.65
CA PRO A 190 8.61 17.74 -5.77
C PRO A 190 9.04 16.94 -7.00
N SER A 191 10.36 16.85 -7.28
CA SER A 191 10.89 16.09 -8.41
C SER A 191 10.81 14.58 -8.16
N GLU A 192 11.11 14.16 -6.94
CA GLU A 192 10.98 12.77 -6.49
C GLU A 192 9.51 12.33 -6.52
N THR A 193 8.60 13.17 -5.99
CA THR A 193 7.16 12.93 -6.05
C THR A 193 6.66 12.77 -7.49
N ALA A 194 7.10 13.64 -8.42
CA ALA A 194 6.73 13.51 -9.83
C ALA A 194 7.26 12.21 -10.47
N SER A 195 8.45 11.78 -10.09
CA SER A 195 9.03 10.51 -10.54
C SER A 195 8.26 9.32 -9.97
N PHE A 196 7.84 9.40 -8.71
CA PHE A 196 7.01 8.39 -8.06
C PHE A 196 5.64 8.26 -8.74
N MET A 197 4.99 9.37 -9.07
CA MET A 197 3.71 9.37 -9.80
C MET A 197 3.82 8.62 -11.14
N LYS A 198 4.89 8.88 -11.93
CA LYS A 198 5.14 8.13 -13.17
C LYS A 198 5.39 6.64 -12.93
N MET A 199 6.06 6.29 -11.84
CA MET A 199 6.25 4.88 -11.46
C MET A 199 4.90 4.24 -11.12
N LEU A 200 4.01 4.94 -10.43
CA LEU A 200 2.68 4.44 -10.09
C LEU A 200 1.83 4.16 -11.34
N GLU A 201 1.90 5.02 -12.36
CA GLU A 201 1.27 4.77 -13.67
C GLU A 201 1.82 3.48 -14.32
N ARG A 202 3.13 3.23 -14.21
CA ARG A 202 3.76 2.00 -14.71
C ARG A 202 3.33 0.76 -13.91
N ILE A 203 3.16 0.88 -12.57
CA ILE A 203 2.62 -0.20 -11.71
C ILE A 203 1.20 -0.55 -12.16
N ARG A 204 0.37 0.47 -12.40
CA ARG A 204 -1.00 0.28 -12.93
C ARG A 204 -0.99 -0.45 -14.28
N ALA A 205 -0.06 -0.13 -15.16
CA ALA A 205 0.08 -0.79 -16.47
C ALA A 205 0.45 -2.31 -16.37
N LEU A 206 0.85 -2.78 -15.18
CA LEU A 206 1.05 -4.21 -14.86
C LEU A 206 -0.23 -4.91 -14.36
N ASP A 207 -1.39 -4.28 -14.48
CA ASP A 207 -2.70 -4.79 -13.99
C ASP A 207 -2.72 -4.97 -12.45
N ILE A 208 -1.98 -4.12 -11.72
CA ILE A 208 -1.94 -4.08 -10.27
C ILE A 208 -2.91 -3.01 -9.78
N THR A 209 -3.85 -3.41 -8.95
CA THR A 209 -4.78 -2.49 -8.25
C THR A 209 -4.05 -1.80 -7.11
N VAL A 210 -4.32 -0.51 -6.89
CA VAL A 210 -3.64 0.27 -5.85
C VAL A 210 -4.63 0.90 -4.90
N LEU A 211 -4.41 0.69 -3.60
CA LEU A 211 -5.05 1.44 -2.53
C LEU A 211 -3.99 2.31 -1.85
N LEU A 212 -4.16 3.64 -1.94
CA LEU A 212 -3.19 4.63 -1.53
C LEU A 212 -3.71 5.42 -0.32
N VAL A 213 -2.92 5.55 0.74
CA VAL A 213 -3.12 6.57 1.78
C VAL A 213 -2.11 7.67 1.54
N GLU A 214 -2.56 8.90 1.35
CA GLU A 214 -1.71 10.07 1.14
C GLU A 214 -2.36 11.34 1.68
N HIS A 215 -1.51 12.32 1.99
CA HIS A 215 -1.91 13.66 2.39
C HIS A 215 -1.42 14.75 1.43
N ASP A 216 -0.53 14.41 0.47
CA ASP A 216 -0.17 15.29 -0.65
C ASP A 216 -1.30 15.33 -1.67
N MET A 217 -2.13 16.38 -1.56
CA MET A 217 -3.31 16.55 -2.43
C MET A 217 -2.93 16.66 -3.91
N LYS A 218 -1.75 17.19 -4.24
CA LYS A 218 -1.30 17.29 -5.63
C LYS A 218 -1.05 15.90 -6.21
N MET A 219 -0.40 15.03 -5.45
CA MET A 219 -0.21 13.64 -5.84
C MET A 219 -1.55 12.91 -5.96
N VAL A 220 -2.38 12.97 -4.91
CA VAL A 220 -3.70 12.32 -4.89
C VAL A 220 -4.52 12.69 -6.12
N MET A 221 -4.64 14.00 -6.41
CA MET A 221 -5.42 14.49 -7.56
C MET A 221 -4.83 14.09 -8.92
N GLY A 222 -3.52 13.83 -8.97
CA GLY A 222 -2.83 13.49 -10.22
C GLY A 222 -2.83 12.00 -10.55
N VAL A 223 -2.98 11.10 -9.56
CA VAL A 223 -2.83 9.64 -9.78
C VAL A 223 -4.10 8.84 -9.55
N SER A 224 -5.09 9.37 -8.82
CA SER A 224 -6.27 8.62 -8.40
C SER A 224 -7.36 8.62 -9.46
N ASP A 225 -7.99 7.49 -9.65
CA ASP A 225 -9.25 7.39 -10.40
C ASP A 225 -10.42 7.82 -9.51
N ARG A 226 -10.35 7.45 -8.23
CA ARG A 226 -11.36 7.77 -7.22
C ARG A 226 -10.70 8.04 -5.88
N VAL A 227 -11.34 8.89 -5.09
CA VAL A 227 -10.88 9.30 -3.76
C VAL A 227 -12.00 9.06 -2.76
N VAL A 228 -11.66 8.48 -1.61
CA VAL A 228 -12.52 8.34 -0.44
C VAL A 228 -11.96 9.23 0.67
N CYS A 229 -12.75 10.16 1.16
CA CYS A 229 -12.35 11.07 2.24
C CYS A 229 -12.94 10.62 3.57
N LEU A 230 -12.06 10.44 4.55
CA LEU A 230 -12.39 10.09 5.93
C LEU A 230 -12.31 11.30 6.85
N ASN A 231 -13.21 11.36 7.82
CA ASN A 231 -13.12 12.25 8.95
C ASN A 231 -13.73 11.58 10.19
N HIS A 232 -13.00 11.61 11.32
CA HIS A 232 -13.43 10.97 12.58
C HIS A 232 -13.97 9.54 12.42
N GLY A 233 -13.27 8.70 11.67
CA GLY A 233 -13.62 7.29 11.47
C GLY A 233 -14.72 7.02 10.46
N ARG A 234 -15.33 8.04 9.86
CA ARG A 234 -16.43 7.92 8.88
C ARG A 234 -16.04 8.43 7.51
N ILE A 235 -16.62 7.86 6.47
CA ILE A 235 -16.52 8.40 5.11
C ILE A 235 -17.44 9.61 5.02
N ILE A 236 -16.87 10.78 4.63
CA ILE A 236 -17.61 12.02 4.44
C ILE A 236 -17.84 12.33 2.96
N ALA A 237 -17.01 11.80 2.06
CA ALA A 237 -17.16 11.97 0.62
C ALA A 237 -16.46 10.83 -0.13
N SER A 238 -16.98 10.50 -1.32
CA SER A 238 -16.37 9.55 -2.25
C SER A 238 -16.68 9.95 -3.68
N GLY A 239 -15.68 9.94 -4.56
CA GLY A 239 -15.87 10.29 -5.97
C GLY A 239 -14.58 10.56 -6.71
N PRO A 240 -14.66 11.01 -7.98
CA PRO A 240 -13.50 11.45 -8.76
C PRO A 240 -12.76 12.60 -8.07
N PRO A 241 -11.44 12.73 -8.26
CA PRO A 241 -10.63 13.80 -7.65
C PRO A 241 -11.20 15.20 -7.78
N ALA A 242 -11.69 15.56 -8.97
CA ALA A 242 -12.26 16.88 -9.23
C ALA A 242 -13.53 17.18 -8.42
N HIS A 243 -14.31 16.15 -8.06
CA HIS A 243 -15.48 16.29 -7.19
C HIS A 243 -15.02 16.53 -5.74
N ILE A 244 -14.14 15.68 -5.24
CA ILE A 244 -13.62 15.73 -3.87
C ILE A 244 -12.95 17.06 -3.54
N GLN A 245 -12.21 17.63 -4.50
CA GLN A 245 -11.55 18.93 -4.34
C GLN A 245 -12.52 20.09 -4.07
N ARG A 246 -13.77 19.96 -4.52
CA ARG A 246 -14.82 21.00 -4.39
C ARG A 246 -15.85 20.68 -3.32
N ASP A 247 -15.77 19.51 -2.71
CA ASP A 247 -16.74 19.07 -1.70
C ASP A 247 -16.66 19.95 -0.46
N PRO A 248 -17.77 20.59 -0.01
CA PRO A 248 -17.75 21.46 1.15
C PRO A 248 -17.42 20.76 2.48
N GLU A 249 -17.76 19.47 2.61
CA GLU A 249 -17.44 18.70 3.84
C GLU A 249 -15.96 18.35 3.89
N VAL A 250 -15.38 18.00 2.75
CA VAL A 250 -13.94 17.77 2.63
C VAL A 250 -13.17 19.05 2.94
N ILE A 251 -13.57 20.18 2.33
CA ILE A 251 -12.93 21.48 2.57
C ILE A 251 -13.00 21.83 4.06
N ARG A 252 -14.17 21.67 4.71
CA ARG A 252 -14.33 21.96 6.15
C ARG A 252 -13.47 21.04 7.03
N ALA A 253 -13.36 19.76 6.72
CA ALA A 253 -12.55 18.82 7.47
C ALA A 253 -11.06 19.23 7.48
N TYR A 254 -10.53 19.68 6.36
CA TYR A 254 -9.14 20.12 6.26
C TYR A 254 -8.90 21.54 6.79
N LEU A 255 -9.85 22.47 6.61
CA LEU A 255 -9.74 23.85 7.13
C LEU A 255 -9.87 23.88 8.64
N GLY A 256 -10.74 23.06 9.23
CA GLY A 256 -10.91 22.94 10.68
C GLY A 256 -9.59 22.56 11.39
N GLU A 257 -8.80 21.65 10.82
CA GLU A 257 -7.47 21.30 11.34
C GLU A 257 -6.47 22.46 11.24
N ARG A 258 -6.45 23.17 10.12
CA ARG A 258 -5.57 24.35 9.95
C ARG A 258 -5.90 25.45 10.95
N TYR A 259 -7.19 25.67 11.21
CA TYR A 259 -7.64 26.67 12.18
C TYR A 259 -7.27 26.26 13.61
N ALA A 260 -7.42 25.00 13.96
CA ALA A 260 -7.03 24.48 15.28
C ALA A 260 -5.51 24.58 15.52
N ARG A 261 -4.69 24.25 14.52
CA ARG A 261 -3.21 24.35 14.59
C ARG A 261 -2.70 25.80 14.63
N ALA A 262 -3.45 26.75 14.09
CA ALA A 262 -3.06 28.16 14.10
C ALA A 262 -3.39 28.85 15.44
N HIS A 263 -4.20 28.22 16.32
CA HIS A 263 -4.67 28.78 17.59
C HIS A 263 -4.34 27.88 18.80
N SER A 264 -3.57 26.81 18.62
CA SER A 264 -2.92 25.99 19.66
C SER A 264 -1.44 26.32 19.79
#